data_e942e16c1a1d4f5abd45d1c9b88a1e2f
#
_entry.id   e942e16c1a1d4f5abd45d1c9b88a1e2f
#
_cell.length_a   1.000
_cell.length_b   1.000
_cell.length_c   1.000
_cell.angle_alpha   90.00
_cell.angle_beta   90.00
_cell.angle_gamma   90.00
#
_symmetry.space_group_name_H-M   'P 1'
#
loop_
_entity.id
_entity.type
_entity.pdbx_description
1 polymer ?
#
loop_
_entity_poly.entity_id
_entity_poly.type
_entity_poly.pdbx_seq_one_letter_code
_entity_poly.pdbx_strand_id
1 'polypeptide(L)'
;MRPGKLVEIDGLESTLGGVVANTGMAMKKFSKKVFLNGLIGTDFIGKIARESLDKYKLSEGIRTITGKGTAFGLVIAPPGVDRIFLESPGCSELCDVQHINYDAIADSRLFHFGYPPLLQKFYRQKGKQLTALFRKVDAMNVVTSLDFSLPDAEGESGNVNWAEVLRQTLPYTDIFVPSLEEALKMIFPYEYARLEASDNAGDMIDRVPLDLIKELGETLVAYGANIVLIKAAHRGLYLWTREVN
;
A
#
# COMPACT_ATOMS: atom_id res chain seq x y z
N MET A 1 -24.99 -10.74 8.88
CA MET A 1 -24.92 -12.04 9.61
C MET A 1 -25.53 -11.86 11.00
N ARG A 2 -26.20 -12.87 11.55
CA ARG A 2 -26.76 -12.82 12.93
C ARG A 2 -25.99 -13.80 13.81
N PRO A 3 -25.56 -13.43 15.03
CA PRO A 3 -24.88 -14.35 15.94
C PRO A 3 -25.66 -15.65 16.13
N GLY A 4 -24.97 -16.79 16.20
CA GLY A 4 -25.56 -18.11 16.44
C GLY A 4 -26.31 -18.73 15.25
N LYS A 5 -26.30 -18.10 14.06
CA LYS A 5 -26.87 -18.71 12.85
C LYS A 5 -25.76 -19.25 11.94
N LEU A 6 -26.00 -20.45 11.42
CA LEU A 6 -25.17 -21.04 10.37
C LEU A 6 -25.51 -20.35 9.05
N VAL A 7 -24.49 -19.95 8.31
CA VAL A 7 -24.60 -19.38 6.96
C VAL A 7 -23.85 -20.32 6.02
N GLU A 8 -24.54 -20.86 5.06
CA GLU A 8 -23.94 -21.66 3.99
C GLU A 8 -23.24 -20.74 2.98
N ILE A 9 -22.06 -21.12 2.53
CA ILE A 9 -21.28 -20.42 1.53
C ILE A 9 -20.84 -21.39 0.43
N ASP A 10 -20.70 -20.91 -0.81
CA ASP A 10 -20.35 -21.74 -1.96
C ASP A 10 -18.89 -22.24 -1.93
N GLY A 11 -18.02 -21.58 -1.21
CA GLY A 11 -16.62 -21.96 -1.09
C GLY A 11 -15.72 -20.87 -0.54
N LEU A 12 -14.43 -21.18 -0.48
CA LEU A 12 -13.37 -20.23 -0.10
C LEU A 12 -12.36 -20.15 -1.23
N GLU A 13 -12.18 -18.97 -1.79
CA GLU A 13 -11.11 -18.69 -2.74
C GLU A 13 -9.93 -18.07 -2.02
N SER A 14 -8.71 -18.48 -2.36
CA SER A 14 -7.49 -17.89 -1.85
C SER A 14 -6.69 -17.24 -2.98
N THR A 15 -6.26 -16.02 -2.75
CA THR A 15 -5.40 -15.28 -3.69
C THR A 15 -4.30 -14.57 -2.91
N LEU A 16 -3.19 -14.31 -3.58
CA LEU A 16 -2.16 -13.45 -3.01
C LEU A 16 -2.64 -12.00 -3.02
N GLY A 17 -2.42 -11.30 -1.92
CA GLY A 17 -2.74 -9.89 -1.73
C GLY A 17 -1.51 -9.04 -1.38
N GLY A 18 -1.78 -7.78 -1.08
CA GLY A 18 -0.76 -6.79 -0.78
C GLY A 18 0.00 -6.32 -2.03
N VAL A 19 0.79 -5.28 -1.88
CA VAL A 19 1.53 -4.66 -2.99
C VAL A 19 2.47 -5.64 -3.69
N VAL A 20 3.14 -6.50 -2.93
CA VAL A 20 4.10 -7.50 -3.46
C VAL A 20 3.43 -8.38 -4.50
N ALA A 21 2.24 -8.89 -4.21
CA ALA A 21 1.51 -9.71 -5.15
C ALA A 21 0.80 -8.87 -6.21
N ASN A 22 0.05 -7.85 -5.83
CA ASN A 22 -0.76 -7.07 -6.77
C ASN A 22 0.11 -6.42 -7.86
N THR A 23 1.13 -5.67 -7.46
CA THR A 23 2.03 -5.00 -8.39
C THR A 23 3.03 -5.98 -9.01
N GLY A 24 3.67 -6.82 -8.19
CA GLY A 24 4.72 -7.74 -8.65
C GLY A 24 4.21 -8.79 -9.63
N MET A 25 3.06 -9.41 -9.35
CA MET A 25 2.45 -10.40 -10.25
C MET A 25 1.94 -9.74 -11.55
N ALA A 26 1.38 -8.52 -11.47
CA ALA A 26 0.99 -7.77 -12.66
C ALA A 26 2.20 -7.49 -13.55
N MET A 27 3.30 -6.99 -12.97
CA MET A 27 4.55 -6.73 -13.72
C MET A 27 5.12 -8.01 -14.33
N LYS A 28 5.03 -9.13 -13.63
CA LYS A 28 5.45 -10.43 -14.17
C LYS A 28 4.62 -10.85 -15.38
N LYS A 29 3.29 -10.63 -15.34
CA LYS A 29 2.39 -10.87 -16.48
C LYS A 29 2.74 -10.02 -17.69
N PHE A 30 3.28 -8.84 -17.51
CA PHE A 30 3.83 -8.00 -18.58
C PHE A 30 5.26 -8.38 -18.99
N SER A 31 5.69 -9.59 -18.70
CA SER A 31 7.01 -10.15 -19.08
C SER A 31 8.20 -9.33 -18.55
N LYS A 32 8.04 -8.67 -17.40
CA LYS A 32 9.13 -7.93 -16.75
C LYS A 32 9.93 -8.88 -15.86
N LYS A 33 11.21 -8.57 -15.67
CA LYS A 33 12.01 -9.19 -14.62
C LYS A 33 11.58 -8.55 -13.29
N VAL A 34 11.14 -9.39 -12.34
CA VAL A 34 10.61 -8.95 -11.06
C VAL A 34 11.30 -9.73 -9.95
N PHE A 35 11.76 -9.03 -8.93
CA PHE A 35 12.20 -9.59 -7.67
C PHE A 35 11.23 -9.13 -6.59
N LEU A 36 10.63 -10.07 -5.86
CA LEU A 36 9.70 -9.77 -4.76
C LEU A 36 10.43 -9.87 -3.44
N ASN A 37 10.27 -8.86 -2.59
CA ASN A 37 10.78 -8.85 -1.22
C ASN A 37 9.60 -8.83 -0.25
N GLY A 38 9.49 -9.84 0.60
CA GLY A 38 8.37 -9.93 1.55
C GLY A 38 8.62 -10.94 2.65
N LEU A 39 7.70 -10.98 3.62
CA LEU A 39 7.73 -11.88 4.76
C LEU A 39 6.52 -12.80 4.77
N ILE A 40 6.73 -14.07 5.12
CA ILE A 40 5.68 -15.04 5.41
C ILE A 40 6.00 -15.77 6.71
N GLY A 41 4.99 -16.32 7.36
CA GLY A 41 5.17 -17.21 8.51
C GLY A 41 5.42 -18.66 8.09
N THR A 42 5.56 -19.54 9.09
CA THR A 42 5.67 -20.99 8.90
C THR A 42 4.32 -21.72 8.90
N ASP A 43 3.23 -20.95 8.98
CA ASP A 43 1.87 -21.44 9.05
C ASP A 43 1.32 -21.94 7.69
N PHE A 44 0.08 -22.42 7.72
CA PHE A 44 -0.61 -22.93 6.53
C PHE A 44 -0.76 -21.83 5.44
N ILE A 45 -1.07 -20.59 5.84
CA ILE A 45 -1.22 -19.45 4.91
C ILE A 45 0.11 -19.13 4.23
N GLY A 46 1.22 -19.17 4.99
CA GLY A 46 2.56 -18.99 4.44
C GLY A 46 2.95 -20.05 3.43
N LYS A 47 2.54 -21.31 3.63
CA LYS A 47 2.73 -22.38 2.65
C LYS A 47 1.97 -22.11 1.36
N ILE A 48 0.69 -21.75 1.45
CA ILE A 48 -0.14 -21.38 0.28
C ILE A 48 0.51 -20.22 -0.48
N ALA A 49 0.94 -19.17 0.24
CA ALA A 49 1.57 -18.01 -0.37
C ALA A 49 2.86 -18.40 -1.11
N ARG A 50 3.73 -19.21 -0.49
CA ARG A 50 4.97 -19.68 -1.10
C ARG A 50 4.70 -20.52 -2.35
N GLU A 51 3.84 -21.53 -2.25
CA GLU A 51 3.48 -22.40 -3.39
C GLU A 51 2.91 -21.60 -4.57
N SER A 52 2.12 -20.57 -4.26
CA SER A 52 1.56 -19.68 -5.29
C SER A 52 2.65 -18.85 -5.99
N LEU A 53 3.65 -18.37 -5.26
CA LEU A 53 4.78 -17.60 -5.81
C LEU A 53 5.77 -18.52 -6.55
N ASP A 54 5.99 -19.74 -6.10
CA ASP A 54 6.87 -20.72 -6.73
C ASP A 54 6.43 -21.07 -8.15
N LYS A 55 5.11 -21.14 -8.39
CA LYS A 55 4.54 -21.35 -9.75
C LYS A 55 5.02 -20.30 -10.76
N TYR A 56 5.32 -19.09 -10.28
CA TYR A 56 5.79 -17.98 -11.11
C TYR A 56 7.30 -17.73 -10.97
N LYS A 57 8.01 -18.54 -10.17
CA LYS A 57 9.44 -18.35 -9.84
C LYS A 57 9.72 -16.98 -9.21
N LEU A 58 8.88 -16.59 -8.24
CA LEU A 58 8.92 -15.28 -7.58
C LEU A 58 9.13 -15.37 -6.05
N SER A 59 9.47 -16.54 -5.52
CA SER A 59 9.63 -16.76 -4.07
C SER A 59 11.04 -16.49 -3.53
N GLU A 60 12.02 -16.20 -4.39
CA GLU A 60 13.44 -16.07 -4.03
C GLU A 60 13.67 -15.06 -2.89
N GLY A 61 13.07 -13.87 -2.97
CA GLY A 61 13.23 -12.82 -1.97
C GLY A 61 12.20 -12.88 -0.83
N ILE A 62 11.41 -13.95 -0.73
CA ILE A 62 10.41 -14.13 0.31
C ILE A 62 11.03 -14.84 1.51
N ARG A 63 11.16 -14.14 2.63
CA ARG A 63 11.73 -14.68 3.88
C ARG A 63 10.64 -15.31 4.74
N THR A 64 10.96 -16.44 5.37
CA THR A 64 10.07 -17.11 6.33
C THR A 64 10.45 -16.71 7.75
N ILE A 65 9.47 -16.26 8.52
CA ILE A 65 9.61 -15.86 9.91
C ILE A 65 9.05 -16.95 10.81
N THR A 66 9.90 -17.52 11.67
CA THR A 66 9.49 -18.53 12.63
C THR A 66 8.75 -17.92 13.82
N GLY A 67 7.72 -18.59 14.32
CA GLY A 67 6.96 -18.18 15.49
C GLY A 67 5.94 -17.05 15.28
N LYS A 68 5.72 -16.63 14.04
CA LYS A 68 4.66 -15.70 13.67
C LYS A 68 3.84 -16.28 12.50
N GLY A 69 2.54 -15.95 12.47
CA GLY A 69 1.67 -16.25 11.33
C GLY A 69 1.95 -15.34 10.16
N THR A 70 1.52 -15.75 8.98
CA THR A 70 1.53 -14.94 7.77
C THR A 70 0.43 -13.87 7.84
N ALA A 71 0.69 -12.68 7.34
CA ALA A 71 -0.34 -11.66 7.17
C ALA A 71 -1.42 -12.17 6.20
N PHE A 72 -2.69 -11.94 6.54
CA PHE A 72 -3.82 -12.29 5.66
C PHE A 72 -5.02 -11.38 5.89
N GLY A 73 -5.84 -11.22 4.88
CA GLY A 73 -7.16 -10.60 4.95
C GLY A 73 -8.24 -11.61 4.59
N LEU A 74 -9.27 -11.71 5.41
CA LEU A 74 -10.50 -12.43 5.08
C LEU A 74 -11.51 -11.43 4.55
N VAL A 75 -11.91 -11.59 3.29
CA VAL A 75 -12.90 -10.73 2.64
C VAL A 75 -14.25 -11.43 2.64
N ILE A 76 -15.22 -10.82 3.29
CA ILE A 76 -16.61 -11.29 3.29
C ILE A 76 -17.40 -10.35 2.38
N ALA A 77 -17.90 -10.87 1.26
CA ALA A 77 -18.58 -10.10 0.21
C ALA A 77 -20.04 -10.59 0.01
N PRO A 78 -20.99 -10.24 0.91
CA PRO A 78 -22.38 -10.63 0.72
C PRO A 78 -23.02 -9.91 -0.47
N PRO A 79 -23.92 -10.54 -1.21
CA PRO A 79 -24.62 -9.86 -2.30
C PRO A 79 -25.38 -8.61 -1.83
N GLY A 80 -25.22 -7.50 -2.55
CA GLY A 80 -25.93 -6.24 -2.29
C GLY A 80 -25.47 -5.45 -1.07
N VAL A 81 -24.34 -5.83 -0.44
CA VAL A 81 -23.71 -5.11 0.68
C VAL A 81 -22.23 -4.94 0.35
N ASP A 82 -21.63 -3.86 0.81
CA ASP A 82 -20.18 -3.68 0.65
C ASP A 82 -19.38 -4.74 1.41
N ARG A 83 -18.16 -4.96 0.97
CA ARG A 83 -17.25 -5.98 1.51
C ARG A 83 -16.81 -5.65 2.92
N ILE A 84 -16.67 -6.66 3.75
CA ILE A 84 -16.07 -6.58 5.07
C ILE A 84 -14.67 -7.21 5.00
N PHE A 85 -13.68 -6.52 5.52
CA PHE A 85 -12.31 -6.99 5.60
C PHE A 85 -11.96 -7.29 7.06
N LEU A 86 -11.48 -8.50 7.33
CA LEU A 86 -10.89 -8.88 8.61
C LEU A 86 -9.42 -9.16 8.38
N GLU A 87 -8.55 -8.31 8.91
CA GLU A 87 -7.12 -8.38 8.64
C GLU A 87 -6.31 -8.86 9.83
N SER A 88 -5.34 -9.71 9.56
CA SER A 88 -4.32 -10.11 10.52
C SER A 88 -2.94 -9.67 9.99
N PRO A 89 -2.23 -8.79 10.71
CA PRO A 89 -0.93 -8.28 10.27
C PRO A 89 0.17 -9.33 10.29
N GLY A 90 0.04 -10.38 11.10
CA GLY A 90 0.98 -11.49 11.18
C GLY A 90 2.44 -11.03 11.28
N CYS A 91 3.34 -11.66 10.50
CA CYS A 91 4.76 -11.32 10.46
C CYS A 91 5.06 -9.95 9.78
N SER A 92 4.09 -9.29 9.15
CA SER A 92 4.27 -7.94 8.59
C SER A 92 4.59 -6.90 9.66
N GLU A 93 4.15 -7.09 10.91
CA GLU A 93 4.53 -6.25 12.05
C GLU A 93 6.05 -6.20 12.29
N LEU A 94 6.76 -7.26 11.90
CA LEU A 94 8.21 -7.38 12.08
C LEU A 94 9.00 -6.77 10.93
N CYS A 95 8.33 -6.48 9.81
CA CYS A 95 8.99 -5.97 8.62
C CYS A 95 9.66 -4.62 8.89
N ASP A 96 10.96 -4.54 8.61
CA ASP A 96 11.77 -3.34 8.76
C ASP A 96 12.87 -3.27 7.69
N VAL A 97 13.70 -2.24 7.75
CA VAL A 97 14.78 -1.99 6.77
C VAL A 97 15.83 -3.11 6.71
N GLN A 98 15.93 -3.99 7.74
CA GLN A 98 16.86 -5.13 7.74
C GLN A 98 16.32 -6.30 6.90
N HIS A 99 15.02 -6.32 6.64
CA HIS A 99 14.38 -7.33 5.79
C HIS A 99 14.43 -6.98 4.31
N ILE A 100 14.87 -5.77 3.97
CA ILE A 100 14.98 -5.30 2.58
C ILE A 100 16.26 -5.89 1.93
N ASN A 101 16.13 -6.42 0.73
CA ASN A 101 17.25 -6.92 -0.05
C ASN A 101 17.82 -5.79 -0.93
N TYR A 102 18.81 -5.07 -0.39
CA TYR A 102 19.43 -3.94 -1.08
C TYR A 102 20.27 -4.34 -2.28
N ASP A 103 20.82 -5.56 -2.31
CA ASP A 103 21.59 -6.05 -3.48
C ASP A 103 20.66 -6.23 -4.67
N ALA A 104 19.48 -6.85 -4.47
CA ALA A 104 18.48 -6.96 -5.51
C ALA A 104 17.93 -5.59 -5.98
N ILE A 105 17.86 -4.59 -5.07
CA ILE A 105 17.49 -3.22 -5.43
C ILE A 105 18.58 -2.59 -6.30
N ALA A 106 19.85 -2.70 -5.93
CA ALA A 106 20.96 -2.14 -6.70
C ALA A 106 21.03 -2.69 -8.14
N ASP A 107 20.62 -3.92 -8.35
CA ASP A 107 20.52 -4.58 -9.67
C ASP A 107 19.23 -4.25 -10.42
N SER A 108 18.35 -3.43 -9.84
CA SER A 108 17.05 -3.09 -10.44
C SER A 108 17.05 -1.68 -11.07
N ARG A 109 16.09 -1.43 -11.96
CA ARG A 109 15.83 -0.10 -12.53
C ARG A 109 14.78 0.66 -11.76
N LEU A 110 13.90 -0.05 -11.05
CA LEU A 110 12.78 0.51 -10.31
C LEU A 110 12.62 -0.28 -9.01
N PHE A 111 12.55 0.45 -7.91
CA PHE A 111 12.11 -0.03 -6.61
C PHE A 111 10.70 0.46 -6.34
N HIS A 112 9.77 -0.47 -6.09
CA HIS A 112 8.39 -0.15 -5.72
C HIS A 112 8.10 -0.64 -4.31
N PHE A 113 7.67 0.26 -3.43
CA PHE A 113 7.28 -0.02 -2.06
C PHE A 113 5.83 0.39 -1.85
N GLY A 114 5.08 -0.42 -1.12
CA GLY A 114 3.69 -0.07 -0.90
C GLY A 114 3.14 -0.48 0.44
N TYR A 115 2.05 0.19 0.76
CA TYR A 115 1.21 -0.01 1.94
C TYR A 115 1.94 0.21 3.27
N PRO A 116 2.71 1.32 3.44
CA PRO A 116 3.35 1.64 4.71
C PRO A 116 2.39 1.61 5.91
N PRO A 117 1.09 1.98 5.79
CA PRO A 117 0.15 1.90 6.91
C PRO A 117 -0.05 0.50 7.50
N LEU A 118 0.25 -0.55 6.73
CA LEU A 118 0.20 -1.94 7.17
C LEU A 118 1.52 -2.44 7.80
N LEU A 119 2.58 -1.62 7.78
CA LEU A 119 3.93 -1.97 8.18
C LEU A 119 4.38 -1.10 9.37
N GLN A 120 4.05 -1.56 10.58
CA GLN A 120 4.16 -0.79 11.81
C GLN A 120 5.51 -0.08 12.00
N LYS A 121 6.63 -0.75 11.71
CA LYS A 121 7.96 -0.18 11.88
C LYS A 121 8.26 0.95 10.87
N PHE A 122 7.58 0.99 9.73
CA PHE A 122 7.80 2.01 8.71
C PHE A 122 7.07 3.32 9.01
N TYR A 123 5.96 3.30 9.75
CA TYR A 123 5.25 4.53 10.13
C TYR A 123 5.58 5.05 11.53
N ARG A 124 6.04 4.20 12.45
CA ARG A 124 6.45 4.63 13.78
C ARG A 124 7.62 5.62 13.72
N GLN A 125 7.80 6.37 14.81
CA GLN A 125 8.84 7.41 14.90
C GLN A 125 8.79 8.40 13.73
N LYS A 126 7.57 8.86 13.37
CA LYS A 126 7.34 9.82 12.27
C LYS A 126 7.85 9.31 10.90
N GLY A 127 7.75 8.03 10.65
CA GLY A 127 8.16 7.43 9.37
C GLY A 127 9.68 7.31 9.18
N LYS A 128 10.48 7.35 10.26
CA LYS A 128 11.95 7.35 10.18
C LYS A 128 12.50 6.22 9.32
N GLN A 129 11.95 5.00 9.44
CA GLN A 129 12.44 3.88 8.63
C GLN A 129 12.01 3.98 7.17
N LEU A 130 10.80 4.49 6.88
CA LEU A 130 10.34 4.71 5.51
C LEU A 130 11.24 5.74 4.81
N THR A 131 11.47 6.89 5.45
CA THR A 131 12.35 7.93 4.92
C THR A 131 13.78 7.43 4.72
N ALA A 132 14.33 6.67 5.69
CA ALA A 132 15.68 6.11 5.58
C ALA A 132 15.80 5.11 4.43
N LEU A 133 14.79 4.27 4.21
CA LEU A 133 14.72 3.34 3.08
C LEU A 133 14.76 4.09 1.74
N PHE A 134 13.85 5.05 1.55
CA PHE A 134 13.76 5.81 0.30
C PHE A 134 15.02 6.61 0.02
N ARG A 135 15.57 7.31 1.01
CA ARG A 135 16.87 8.04 0.89
C ARG A 135 18.01 7.11 0.47
N LYS A 136 18.05 5.89 1.04
CA LYS A 136 19.11 4.93 0.71
C LYS A 136 18.96 4.40 -0.72
N VAL A 137 17.75 4.14 -1.18
CA VAL A 137 17.50 3.66 -2.54
C VAL A 137 17.73 4.76 -3.58
N ASP A 138 17.30 5.98 -3.31
CA ASP A 138 17.56 7.16 -4.14
C ASP A 138 19.07 7.36 -4.36
N ALA A 139 19.88 7.21 -3.29
CA ALA A 139 21.35 7.30 -3.38
C ALA A 139 21.99 6.16 -4.21
N MET A 140 21.24 5.10 -4.55
CA MET A 140 21.69 4.04 -5.47
C MET A 140 21.38 4.36 -6.93
N ASN A 141 20.77 5.52 -7.25
CA ASN A 141 20.28 5.90 -8.58
C ASN A 141 19.26 4.89 -9.15
N VAL A 142 18.44 4.30 -8.32
CA VAL A 142 17.32 3.43 -8.67
C VAL A 142 16.04 4.26 -8.59
N VAL A 143 15.22 4.23 -9.65
CA VAL A 143 13.92 4.94 -9.64
C VAL A 143 13.06 4.42 -8.50
N THR A 144 12.55 5.33 -7.68
CA THR A 144 11.75 5.01 -6.50
C THR A 144 10.26 5.20 -6.77
N SER A 145 9.45 4.26 -6.31
CA SER A 145 7.99 4.33 -6.42
C SER A 145 7.33 3.96 -5.09
N LEU A 146 6.37 4.76 -4.67
CA LEU A 146 5.64 4.58 -3.42
C LEU A 146 4.13 4.50 -3.68
N ASP A 147 3.50 3.43 -3.24
CA ASP A 147 2.04 3.26 -3.18
C ASP A 147 1.58 3.21 -1.72
N PHE A 148 0.30 3.46 -1.49
CA PHE A 148 -0.27 3.49 -0.14
C PHE A 148 -1.46 2.53 0.00
N SER A 149 -1.91 2.37 1.22
CA SER A 149 -3.22 1.84 1.62
C SER A 149 -3.88 2.85 2.55
N LEU A 150 -5.18 2.81 2.64
CA LEU A 150 -5.91 3.66 3.58
C LEU A 150 -5.48 3.34 5.02
N PRO A 151 -5.04 4.33 5.82
CA PRO A 151 -4.73 4.10 7.23
C PRO A 151 -5.98 3.69 8.01
N ASP A 152 -5.85 2.67 8.86
CA ASP A 152 -6.93 2.20 9.73
C ASP A 152 -7.30 3.29 10.75
N ALA A 153 -8.53 3.80 10.66
CA ALA A 153 -9.00 4.91 11.50
C ALA A 153 -9.03 4.56 13.00
N GLU A 154 -9.27 3.30 13.34
CA GLU A 154 -9.34 2.82 14.74
C GLU A 154 -7.99 2.27 15.22
N GLY A 155 -7.04 2.03 14.30
CA GLY A 155 -5.73 1.49 14.58
C GLY A 155 -4.65 2.54 14.82
N GLU A 156 -3.43 2.05 15.08
CA GLU A 156 -2.26 2.91 15.31
C GLU A 156 -1.94 3.77 14.07
N SER A 157 -2.09 3.22 12.85
CA SER A 157 -1.81 3.92 11.61
C SER A 157 -2.74 5.11 11.35
N GLY A 158 -3.97 5.08 11.87
CA GLY A 158 -4.92 6.20 11.77
C GLY A 158 -4.50 7.43 12.58
N ASN A 159 -3.70 7.24 13.63
CA ASN A 159 -3.21 8.30 14.50
C ASN A 159 -1.86 8.89 14.05
N VAL A 160 -1.30 8.42 12.94
CA VAL A 160 -0.02 8.90 12.40
C VAL A 160 -0.21 10.23 11.67
N ASN A 161 0.68 11.18 11.89
CA ASN A 161 0.75 12.39 11.06
C ASN A 161 1.38 12.07 9.71
N TRP A 162 0.56 11.55 8.79
CA TRP A 162 1.02 11.14 7.47
C TRP A 162 1.54 12.28 6.62
N ALA A 163 1.02 13.50 6.78
CA ALA A 163 1.54 14.67 6.09
C ALA A 163 3.00 14.94 6.46
N GLU A 164 3.36 14.75 7.73
CA GLU A 164 4.76 14.88 8.19
C GLU A 164 5.64 13.76 7.64
N VAL A 165 5.16 12.51 7.65
CA VAL A 165 5.86 11.36 7.09
C VAL A 165 6.13 11.56 5.59
N LEU A 166 5.12 12.00 4.85
CA LEU A 166 5.23 12.24 3.41
C LEU A 166 6.18 13.41 3.09
N ARG A 167 6.15 14.52 3.84
CA ARG A 167 7.13 15.60 3.65
C ARG A 167 8.58 15.14 3.79
N GLN A 168 8.84 14.16 4.65
CA GLN A 168 10.18 13.63 4.86
C GLN A 168 10.58 12.59 3.81
N THR A 169 9.62 11.87 3.23
CA THR A 169 9.87 10.75 2.33
C THR A 169 9.80 11.12 0.85
N LEU A 170 8.86 11.99 0.46
CA LEU A 170 8.63 12.35 -0.94
C LEU A 170 9.81 13.05 -1.62
N PRO A 171 10.72 13.78 -0.94
CA PRO A 171 11.95 14.27 -1.56
C PRO A 171 12.87 13.19 -2.16
N TYR A 172 12.68 11.93 -1.76
CA TYR A 172 13.42 10.75 -2.24
C TYR A 172 12.53 9.80 -3.04
N THR A 173 11.37 10.28 -3.51
CA THR A 173 10.37 9.48 -4.21
C THR A 173 10.14 10.03 -5.62
N ASP A 174 10.51 9.26 -6.64
CA ASP A 174 10.28 9.68 -8.03
C ASP A 174 8.81 9.58 -8.41
N ILE A 175 8.13 8.50 -8.01
CA ILE A 175 6.75 8.22 -8.40
C ILE A 175 5.91 7.93 -7.15
N PHE A 176 4.93 8.78 -6.86
CA PHE A 176 3.97 8.58 -5.78
C PHE A 176 2.57 8.28 -6.34
N VAL A 177 1.97 7.15 -5.94
CA VAL A 177 0.77 6.57 -6.59
C VAL A 177 -0.35 6.27 -5.59
N PRO A 178 -0.84 7.22 -4.80
CA PRO A 178 -1.94 7.00 -3.87
C PRO A 178 -3.29 6.91 -4.60
N SER A 179 -4.31 6.33 -3.92
CA SER A 179 -5.70 6.61 -4.27
C SER A 179 -6.10 8.02 -3.82
N LEU A 180 -7.22 8.52 -4.36
CA LEU A 180 -7.75 9.83 -3.99
C LEU A 180 -8.14 9.87 -2.50
N GLU A 181 -8.74 8.79 -1.99
CA GLU A 181 -9.13 8.66 -0.59
C GLU A 181 -7.91 8.64 0.34
N GLU A 182 -6.89 7.85 0.00
CA GLU A 182 -5.64 7.78 0.75
C GLU A 182 -4.97 9.14 0.83
N ALA A 183 -4.83 9.80 -0.32
CA ALA A 183 -4.19 11.12 -0.40
C ALA A 183 -4.97 12.18 0.38
N LEU A 184 -6.30 12.22 0.26
CA LEU A 184 -7.15 13.13 1.04
C LEU A 184 -7.01 12.91 2.54
N LYS A 185 -7.14 11.66 3.00
CA LYS A 185 -7.04 11.32 4.43
C LYS A 185 -5.68 11.71 5.01
N MET A 186 -4.61 11.55 4.25
CA MET A 186 -3.25 11.85 4.69
C MET A 186 -2.92 13.35 4.69
N ILE A 187 -3.41 14.10 3.72
CA ILE A 187 -3.02 15.50 3.50
C ILE A 187 -4.09 16.48 4.01
N PHE A 188 -5.36 16.18 3.75
CA PHE A 188 -6.51 17.00 4.12
C PHE A 188 -7.51 16.21 4.96
N PRO A 189 -7.12 15.72 6.16
CA PRO A 189 -7.97 14.85 6.99
C PRO A 189 -9.31 15.49 7.37
N TYR A 190 -9.39 16.81 7.48
CA TYR A 190 -10.63 17.54 7.72
C TYR A 190 -11.60 17.42 6.54
N GLU A 191 -11.10 17.61 5.31
CA GLU A 191 -11.91 17.48 4.10
C GLU A 191 -12.35 16.03 3.89
N TYR A 192 -11.46 15.09 4.15
CA TYR A 192 -11.79 13.67 4.15
C TYR A 192 -12.97 13.38 5.10
N ALA A 193 -12.85 13.76 6.36
CA ALA A 193 -13.89 13.52 7.37
C ALA A 193 -15.22 14.22 7.01
N ARG A 194 -15.18 15.44 6.47
CA ARG A 194 -16.36 16.17 6.00
C ARG A 194 -17.08 15.46 4.86
N LEU A 195 -16.33 14.92 3.91
CA LEU A 195 -16.86 14.17 2.77
C LEU A 195 -17.39 12.79 3.21
N GLU A 196 -16.72 12.13 4.14
CA GLU A 196 -17.15 10.84 4.70
C GLU A 196 -18.46 10.96 5.49
N ALA A 197 -18.60 11.98 6.31
CA ALA A 197 -19.79 12.23 7.14
C ALA A 197 -21.01 12.73 6.36
N SER A 198 -20.89 13.04 5.08
CA SER A 198 -22.03 13.54 4.30
C SER A 198 -22.97 12.39 3.92
N ASP A 199 -24.25 12.47 4.37
CA ASP A 199 -25.33 11.48 4.15
C ASP A 199 -25.79 11.34 2.68
N ASN A 200 -25.06 11.87 1.72
CA ASN A 200 -25.43 11.78 0.32
C ASN A 200 -25.16 10.36 -0.20
N ALA A 201 -26.19 9.74 -0.78
CA ALA A 201 -26.06 8.47 -1.48
C ALA A 201 -25.02 8.58 -2.61
N GLY A 202 -24.08 7.63 -2.65
CA GLY A 202 -23.03 7.56 -3.67
C GLY A 202 -21.62 7.47 -3.10
N ASP A 203 -20.69 7.18 -3.98
CA ASP A 203 -19.27 7.06 -3.62
C ASP A 203 -18.70 8.43 -3.17
N MET A 204 -17.90 8.43 -2.11
CA MET A 204 -17.20 9.63 -1.65
C MET A 204 -16.35 10.26 -2.78
N ILE A 205 -15.77 9.44 -3.63
CA ILE A 205 -14.94 9.87 -4.77
C ILE A 205 -15.70 10.82 -5.71
N ASP A 206 -17.01 10.62 -5.90
CA ASP A 206 -17.85 11.45 -6.79
C ASP A 206 -18.04 12.86 -6.23
N ARG A 207 -17.95 13.01 -4.92
CA ARG A 207 -18.17 14.28 -4.22
C ARG A 207 -16.93 15.15 -4.07
N VAL A 208 -15.75 14.62 -4.42
CA VAL A 208 -14.50 15.39 -4.34
C VAL A 208 -14.45 16.42 -5.47
N PRO A 209 -14.40 17.74 -5.17
CA PRO A 209 -14.27 18.78 -6.19
C PRO A 209 -12.93 18.69 -6.93
N LEU A 210 -12.92 19.05 -8.21
CA LEU A 210 -11.70 19.07 -9.03
C LEU A 210 -10.63 20.01 -8.46
N ASP A 211 -11.03 21.15 -7.93
CA ASP A 211 -10.09 22.12 -7.32
C ASP A 211 -9.39 21.51 -6.11
N LEU A 212 -10.08 20.71 -5.30
CA LEU A 212 -9.47 20.00 -4.17
C LEU A 212 -8.50 18.91 -4.65
N ILE A 213 -8.83 18.20 -5.73
CA ILE A 213 -7.91 17.21 -6.34
C ILE A 213 -6.66 17.92 -6.87
N LYS A 214 -6.83 19.10 -7.48
CA LYS A 214 -5.72 19.91 -7.98
C LYS A 214 -4.80 20.36 -6.84
N GLU A 215 -5.37 20.96 -5.78
CA GLU A 215 -4.62 21.39 -4.60
C GLU A 215 -3.85 20.23 -3.95
N LEU A 216 -4.48 19.05 -3.90
CA LEU A 216 -3.89 17.83 -3.36
C LEU A 216 -2.65 17.41 -4.18
N GLY A 217 -2.76 17.37 -5.51
CA GLY A 217 -1.66 17.01 -6.39
C GLY A 217 -0.51 18.02 -6.34
N GLU A 218 -0.82 19.32 -6.36
CA GLU A 218 0.17 20.41 -6.21
C GLU A 218 0.89 20.32 -4.85
N THR A 219 0.17 20.03 -3.79
CA THR A 219 0.75 19.84 -2.44
C THR A 219 1.72 18.67 -2.41
N LEU A 220 1.38 17.54 -3.02
CA LEU A 220 2.22 16.35 -3.04
C LEU A 220 3.50 16.55 -3.87
N VAL A 221 3.41 17.26 -4.99
CA VAL A 221 4.59 17.69 -5.76
C VAL A 221 5.45 18.66 -4.95
N ALA A 222 4.83 19.62 -4.26
CA ALA A 222 5.55 20.55 -3.39
C ALA A 222 6.24 19.85 -2.21
N TYR A 223 5.75 18.68 -1.76
CA TYR A 223 6.45 17.84 -0.78
C TYR A 223 7.68 17.14 -1.36
N GLY A 224 7.86 17.14 -2.67
CA GLY A 224 9.11 16.72 -3.32
C GLY A 224 9.01 15.54 -4.27
N ALA A 225 7.85 14.91 -4.45
CA ALA A 225 7.68 13.85 -5.45
C ALA A 225 7.87 14.40 -6.88
N ASN A 226 8.59 13.67 -7.74
CA ASN A 226 8.78 14.08 -9.13
C ASN A 226 7.53 13.84 -9.97
N ILE A 227 6.83 12.73 -9.74
CA ILE A 227 5.59 12.35 -10.42
C ILE A 227 4.57 11.95 -9.34
N VAL A 228 3.40 12.58 -9.35
CA VAL A 228 2.26 12.22 -8.52
C VAL A 228 1.14 11.72 -9.42
N LEU A 229 0.65 10.51 -9.14
CA LEU A 229 -0.40 9.88 -9.91
C LEU A 229 -1.52 9.44 -8.94
N ILE A 230 -2.60 10.23 -8.86
CA ILE A 230 -3.73 9.96 -7.96
C ILE A 230 -4.74 9.08 -8.68
N LYS A 231 -4.99 7.88 -8.15
CA LYS A 231 -6.00 6.93 -8.64
C LYS A 231 -7.37 7.33 -8.11
N ALA A 232 -8.35 7.57 -8.99
CA ALA A 232 -9.69 8.02 -8.62
C ALA A 232 -10.80 7.09 -9.16
N ALA A 233 -10.58 5.79 -9.09
CA ALA A 233 -11.50 4.74 -9.53
C ALA A 233 -12.10 5.02 -10.91
N HIS A 234 -13.43 5.09 -11.04
CA HIS A 234 -14.14 5.35 -12.31
C HIS A 234 -13.91 6.77 -12.86
N ARG A 235 -13.43 7.72 -12.04
CA ARG A 235 -13.03 9.07 -12.51
C ARG A 235 -11.66 9.07 -13.19
N GLY A 236 -10.97 7.93 -13.24
CA GLY A 236 -9.68 7.75 -13.91
C GLY A 236 -8.49 8.11 -13.04
N LEU A 237 -7.49 8.74 -13.64
CA LEU A 237 -6.19 9.06 -13.04
C LEU A 237 -5.90 10.55 -13.23
N TYR A 238 -5.34 11.17 -12.20
CA TYR A 238 -4.87 12.55 -12.23
C TYR A 238 -3.35 12.55 -12.07
N LEU A 239 -2.65 13.24 -12.97
CA LEU A 239 -1.19 13.26 -13.06
C LEU A 239 -0.64 14.67 -12.85
N TRP A 240 0.34 14.80 -11.97
CA TRP A 240 1.20 15.97 -11.81
C TRP A 240 2.65 15.57 -11.95
N THR A 241 3.42 16.45 -12.55
CA THR A 241 4.87 16.30 -12.65
C THR A 241 5.56 17.55 -12.12
N ARG A 242 6.69 17.35 -11.47
CA ARG A 242 7.58 18.45 -11.12
C ARG A 242 8.16 19.03 -12.42
N GLU A 243 8.24 20.36 -12.51
CA GLU A 243 8.98 20.99 -13.59
C GLU A 243 10.46 20.58 -13.50
N VAL A 244 10.99 20.07 -14.60
CA VAL A 244 12.42 19.77 -14.74
C VAL A 244 13.06 21.05 -15.28
N ASN A 245 13.81 21.77 -14.43
CA ASN A 245 14.63 22.90 -14.83
C ASN A 245 15.91 22.42 -15.52
#